data_9cffd04bb80d75f1de87f69f662c3a59
#
_entry.id   9cffd04bb80d75f1de87f69f662c3a59
#
_cell.length_a   1.000
_cell.length_b   1.000
_cell.length_c   1.000
_cell.angle_alpha   90.00
_cell.angle_beta   90.00
_cell.angle_gamma   90.00
#
_symmetry.space_group_name_H-M   'P 1'
#
loop_
_entity.id
_entity.type
_entity.pdbx_description
1 polymer ?
#
loop_
_entity_poly.entity_id
_entity_poly.type
_entity_poly.pdbx_seq_one_letter_code
_entity_poly.pdbx_strand_id
1 'polypeptide(L)'
;MNADHPRPIHHRNPPTSGGRWFLAATGLVTALIGALFVWLMARSFLRAREMRSWPEVECVILSNQIEERVHDPQSPREFRVDIEFGYEWQGEPRTGDHLMLRGNPWTSKRNLAGKRAAEYPPGKKTTCRVNPRDPDFAVLKPDSIAPGYSIWFPALFVIGGLGMVVRAALPGRDVPK
;
A
#
# COMPACT_ATOMS: atom_id res chain seq x y z
N MET A 1 53.88 -13.22 -43.38
CA MET A 1 52.63 -13.91 -43.87
C MET A 1 51.71 -14.05 -42.68
N ASN A 2 50.85 -13.01 -42.46
CA ASN A 2 49.84 -13.04 -41.39
C ASN A 2 48.56 -13.62 -41.96
N ALA A 3 48.21 -14.82 -41.52
CA ALA A 3 46.91 -15.40 -41.82
C ALA A 3 45.81 -14.68 -41.09
N ASP A 4 44.99 -13.92 -41.81
CA ASP A 4 43.82 -13.24 -41.33
C ASP A 4 42.74 -14.31 -41.05
N HIS A 5 42.50 -14.60 -39.78
CA HIS A 5 41.43 -15.51 -39.36
C HIS A 5 40.10 -14.78 -39.41
N PRO A 6 39.13 -15.18 -40.23
CA PRO A 6 37.80 -14.55 -40.26
C PRO A 6 37.11 -14.81 -38.93
N ARG A 7 36.67 -13.73 -38.27
CA ARG A 7 35.86 -13.79 -37.04
C ARG A 7 34.54 -14.46 -37.31
N PRO A 8 34.07 -15.42 -36.49
CA PRO A 8 32.81 -16.09 -36.70
C PRO A 8 31.67 -15.05 -36.53
N ILE A 9 30.87 -14.92 -37.61
CA ILE A 9 29.66 -14.10 -37.61
C ILE A 9 28.60 -14.85 -36.76
N HIS A 10 28.32 -14.40 -35.57
CA HIS A 10 27.22 -14.89 -34.76
C HIS A 10 25.91 -14.56 -35.50
N HIS A 11 25.36 -15.45 -36.24
CA HIS A 11 24.00 -15.39 -36.74
C HIS A 11 23.04 -15.43 -35.52
N ARG A 12 22.49 -14.29 -35.17
CA ARG A 12 21.34 -14.24 -34.25
C ARG A 12 20.17 -14.84 -35.00
N ASN A 13 19.82 -16.08 -34.68
CA ASN A 13 18.59 -16.68 -35.15
C ASN A 13 17.38 -15.78 -34.83
N PRO A 14 16.48 -15.53 -35.77
CA PRO A 14 15.27 -14.76 -35.50
C PRO A 14 14.45 -15.49 -34.42
N PRO A 15 13.79 -14.76 -33.52
CA PRO A 15 13.03 -15.37 -32.46
C PRO A 15 11.91 -16.21 -33.06
N THR A 16 11.87 -17.46 -32.65
CA THR A 16 10.82 -18.40 -33.07
C THR A 16 9.45 -17.89 -32.65
N SER A 17 8.39 -18.23 -33.38
CA SER A 17 7.00 -17.83 -33.04
C SER A 17 6.65 -18.15 -31.56
N GLY A 18 7.13 -19.30 -31.05
CA GLY A 18 6.98 -19.67 -29.64
C GLY A 18 7.65 -18.71 -28.67
N GLY A 19 8.85 -18.20 -28.97
CA GLY A 19 9.55 -17.21 -28.16
C GLY A 19 8.81 -15.88 -28.07
N ARG A 20 8.18 -15.45 -29.15
CA ARG A 20 7.34 -14.23 -29.18
C ARG A 20 6.08 -14.37 -28.32
N TRP A 21 5.39 -15.51 -28.40
CA TRP A 21 4.22 -15.80 -27.57
C TRP A 21 4.59 -15.85 -26.08
N PHE A 22 5.68 -16.51 -25.75
CA PHE A 22 6.18 -16.56 -24.36
C PHE A 22 6.52 -15.15 -23.83
N LEU A 23 7.19 -14.33 -24.63
CA LEU A 23 7.51 -12.95 -24.24
C LEU A 23 6.25 -12.10 -24.05
N ALA A 24 5.25 -12.24 -24.93
CA ALA A 24 3.97 -11.53 -24.83
C ALA A 24 3.19 -11.97 -23.59
N ALA A 25 3.09 -13.26 -23.32
CA ALA A 25 2.40 -13.79 -22.15
C ALA A 25 3.05 -13.34 -20.85
N THR A 26 4.38 -13.44 -20.74
CA THR A 26 5.14 -12.99 -19.56
C THR A 26 4.97 -11.49 -19.36
N GLY A 27 5.08 -10.68 -20.43
CA GLY A 27 4.88 -9.25 -20.38
C GLY A 27 3.47 -8.86 -19.91
N LEU A 28 2.45 -9.56 -20.42
CA LEU A 28 1.06 -9.32 -20.02
C LEU A 28 0.83 -9.63 -18.53
N VAL A 29 1.29 -10.79 -18.07
CA VAL A 29 1.17 -11.17 -16.64
C VAL A 29 1.87 -10.15 -15.74
N THR A 30 3.09 -9.75 -16.09
CA THR A 30 3.86 -8.74 -15.34
C THR A 30 3.13 -7.40 -15.31
N ALA A 31 2.58 -6.96 -16.43
CA ALA A 31 1.81 -5.72 -16.53
C ALA A 31 0.54 -5.77 -15.67
N LEU A 32 -0.21 -6.89 -15.71
CA LEU A 32 -1.43 -7.05 -14.91
C LEU A 32 -1.15 -7.05 -13.40
N ILE A 33 -0.11 -7.75 -12.96
CA ILE A 33 0.31 -7.73 -11.56
C ILE A 33 0.70 -6.31 -11.14
N GLY A 34 1.51 -5.62 -11.94
CA GLY A 34 1.88 -4.23 -11.68
C GLY A 34 0.67 -3.30 -11.61
N ALA A 35 -0.28 -3.43 -12.54
CA ALA A 35 -1.52 -2.64 -12.56
C ALA A 35 -2.39 -2.88 -11.33
N LEU A 36 -2.50 -4.12 -10.86
CA LEU A 36 -3.21 -4.47 -9.63
C LEU A 36 -2.61 -3.74 -8.42
N PHE A 37 -1.27 -3.78 -8.28
CA PHE A 37 -0.58 -3.09 -7.18
C PHE A 37 -0.73 -1.56 -7.27
N VAL A 38 -0.60 -0.97 -8.47
CA VAL A 38 -0.86 0.45 -8.69
C VAL A 38 -2.28 0.83 -8.26
N TRP A 39 -3.29 0.03 -8.66
CA TRP A 39 -4.67 0.27 -8.28
C TRP A 39 -4.91 0.19 -6.77
N LEU A 40 -4.36 -0.83 -6.10
CA LEU A 40 -4.48 -0.98 -4.64
C LEU A 40 -3.82 0.19 -3.89
N MET A 41 -2.63 0.61 -4.33
CA MET A 41 -1.93 1.77 -3.74
C MET A 41 -2.67 3.08 -3.99
N ALA A 42 -3.16 3.30 -5.22
CA ALA A 42 -3.95 4.48 -5.56
C ALA A 42 -5.22 4.57 -4.71
N ARG A 43 -5.94 3.46 -4.58
CA ARG A 43 -7.14 3.39 -3.72
C ARG A 43 -6.82 3.71 -2.26
N SER A 44 -5.72 3.18 -1.73
CA SER A 44 -5.28 3.46 -0.35
C SER A 44 -4.91 4.94 -0.17
N PHE A 45 -4.20 5.51 -1.15
CA PHE A 45 -3.83 6.93 -1.15
C PHE A 45 -5.04 7.86 -1.22
N LEU A 46 -6.00 7.57 -2.10
CA LEU A 46 -7.23 8.36 -2.24
C LEU A 46 -8.04 8.36 -0.95
N ARG A 47 -8.17 7.21 -0.27
CA ARG A 47 -8.84 7.12 1.04
C ARG A 47 -8.13 7.94 2.12
N ALA A 48 -6.79 7.85 2.19
CA ALA A 48 -6.02 8.63 3.15
C ALA A 48 -6.12 10.14 2.88
N ARG A 49 -6.22 10.53 1.62
CA ARG A 49 -6.44 11.93 1.22
C ARG A 49 -7.85 12.41 1.55
N GLU A 50 -8.88 11.60 1.28
CA GLU A 50 -10.28 11.91 1.63
C GLU A 50 -10.42 12.12 3.14
N MET A 51 -9.86 11.22 3.95
CA MET A 51 -9.90 11.32 5.40
C MET A 51 -9.25 12.62 5.93
N ARG A 52 -8.24 13.14 5.25
CA ARG A 52 -7.62 14.42 5.64
C ARG A 52 -8.50 15.64 5.41
N SER A 53 -9.51 15.51 4.54
CA SER A 53 -10.51 16.55 4.33
C SER A 53 -11.69 16.46 5.30
N TRP A 54 -11.75 15.40 6.14
CA TRP A 54 -12.79 15.29 7.15
C TRP A 54 -12.65 16.40 8.20
N PRO A 55 -13.78 16.91 8.69
CA PRO A 55 -13.78 17.93 9.73
C PRO A 55 -13.11 17.41 11.00
N GLU A 56 -12.31 18.28 11.61
CA GLU A 56 -11.73 18.07 12.93
C GLU A 56 -12.68 18.57 14.00
N VAL A 57 -12.92 17.75 15.01
CA VAL A 57 -13.72 18.09 16.19
C VAL A 57 -12.91 17.79 17.46
N GLU A 58 -13.20 18.53 18.53
CA GLU A 58 -12.61 18.22 19.83
C GLU A 58 -13.13 16.90 20.35
N CYS A 59 -12.25 16.12 20.95
CA CYS A 59 -12.61 14.85 21.56
C CYS A 59 -11.84 14.65 22.89
N VAL A 60 -12.36 13.77 23.73
CA VAL A 60 -11.77 13.40 25.02
C VAL A 60 -11.56 11.90 25.04
N ILE A 61 -10.37 11.46 25.40
CA ILE A 61 -10.05 10.04 25.57
C ILE A 61 -10.80 9.51 26.80
N LEU A 62 -11.65 8.52 26.59
CA LEU A 62 -12.46 7.90 27.64
C LEU A 62 -11.71 6.74 28.27
N SER A 63 -11.19 5.85 27.45
CA SER A 63 -10.41 4.69 27.89
C SER A 63 -9.24 4.42 26.96
N ASN A 64 -8.23 3.76 27.50
CA ASN A 64 -7.04 3.36 26.76
C ASN A 64 -6.39 2.16 27.45
N GLN A 65 -6.42 1.00 26.79
CA GLN A 65 -5.88 -0.25 27.33
C GLN A 65 -4.97 -0.91 26.29
N ILE A 66 -3.98 -1.68 26.77
CA ILE A 66 -3.15 -2.50 25.88
C ILE A 66 -3.75 -3.90 25.87
N GLU A 67 -4.30 -4.29 24.73
CA GLU A 67 -4.78 -5.64 24.50
C GLU A 67 -3.64 -6.54 24.03
N GLU A 68 -3.59 -7.75 24.54
CA GLU A 68 -2.62 -8.79 24.18
C GLU A 68 -3.37 -9.97 23.58
N ARG A 69 -2.84 -10.51 22.46
CA ARG A 69 -3.34 -11.77 21.89
C ARG A 69 -2.20 -12.70 21.53
N VAL A 70 -2.50 -14.00 21.61
CA VAL A 70 -1.63 -15.09 21.16
C VAL A 70 -2.45 -15.97 20.23
N HIS A 71 -2.01 -16.10 18.97
CA HIS A 71 -2.72 -16.93 18.00
C HIS A 71 -2.45 -18.41 18.16
N ASP A 72 -1.21 -18.75 18.54
CA ASP A 72 -0.71 -20.11 18.72
C ASP A 72 0.33 -20.09 19.85
N PRO A 73 0.43 -21.12 20.69
CA PRO A 73 1.45 -21.22 21.76
C PRO A 73 2.89 -20.95 21.31
N GLN A 74 3.20 -21.20 20.04
CA GLN A 74 4.51 -20.96 19.44
C GLN A 74 4.64 -19.59 18.72
N SER A 75 3.53 -18.84 18.57
CA SER A 75 3.53 -17.55 17.92
C SER A 75 3.94 -16.41 18.87
N PRO A 76 4.64 -15.39 18.38
CA PRO A 76 4.95 -14.22 19.20
C PRO A 76 3.66 -13.54 19.66
N ARG A 77 3.67 -13.04 20.91
CA ARG A 77 2.58 -12.21 21.43
C ARG A 77 2.42 -10.95 20.62
N GLU A 78 1.19 -10.57 20.34
CA GLU A 78 0.85 -9.33 19.66
C GLU A 78 0.09 -8.39 20.60
N PHE A 79 0.35 -7.12 20.47
CA PHE A 79 -0.21 -6.06 21.31
C PHE A 79 -0.87 -5.01 20.42
N ARG A 80 -2.03 -4.51 20.83
CA ARG A 80 -2.63 -3.32 20.25
C ARG A 80 -3.09 -2.37 21.35
N VAL A 81 -3.29 -1.12 20.98
CA VAL A 81 -3.96 -0.16 21.86
C VAL A 81 -5.44 -0.22 21.54
N ASP A 82 -6.23 -0.58 22.54
CA ASP A 82 -7.67 -0.44 22.51
C ASP A 82 -8.01 0.91 23.13
N ILE A 83 -8.60 1.80 22.34
CA ILE A 83 -8.84 3.19 22.70
C ILE A 83 -10.28 3.54 22.43
N GLU A 84 -10.90 4.26 23.37
CA GLU A 84 -12.21 4.82 23.20
C GLU A 84 -12.16 6.33 23.48
N PHE A 85 -12.84 7.12 22.66
CA PHE A 85 -12.91 8.58 22.80
C PHE A 85 -14.31 9.08 22.51
N GLY A 86 -14.71 10.11 23.26
CA GLY A 86 -15.98 10.81 23.08
C GLY A 86 -15.78 12.11 22.30
N TYR A 87 -16.72 12.42 21.43
CA TYR A 87 -16.77 13.67 20.66
C TYR A 87 -18.23 14.11 20.46
N GLU A 88 -18.40 15.35 20.06
CA GLU A 88 -19.72 15.90 19.72
C GLU A 88 -19.78 16.19 18.22
N TRP A 89 -20.84 15.73 17.58
CA TRP A 89 -21.11 16.00 16.17
C TRP A 89 -22.49 16.56 15.99
N GLN A 90 -22.59 17.81 15.51
CA GLN A 90 -23.87 18.51 15.29
C GLN A 90 -24.77 18.57 16.55
N GLY A 91 -24.19 18.68 17.73
CA GLY A 91 -24.91 18.70 19.00
C GLY A 91 -25.23 17.33 19.60
N GLU A 92 -24.85 16.22 18.93
CA GLU A 92 -25.07 14.87 19.43
C GLU A 92 -23.75 14.28 19.97
N PRO A 93 -23.75 13.74 21.20
CA PRO A 93 -22.59 13.05 21.74
C PRO A 93 -22.41 11.68 21.05
N ARG A 94 -21.19 11.36 20.67
CA ARG A 94 -20.79 10.11 20.01
C ARG A 94 -19.50 9.58 20.59
N THR A 95 -19.23 8.29 20.35
CA THR A 95 -17.98 7.63 20.72
C THR A 95 -17.32 7.03 19.50
N GLY A 96 -15.98 6.94 19.52
CA GLY A 96 -15.18 6.29 18.51
C GLY A 96 -14.09 5.45 19.14
N ASP A 97 -13.65 4.41 18.44
CA ASP A 97 -12.65 3.44 18.90
C ASP A 97 -11.47 3.28 17.93
N HIS A 98 -11.45 4.07 16.86
CA HIS A 98 -10.44 3.95 15.81
C HIS A 98 -9.29 4.95 16.01
N LEU A 99 -8.09 4.41 16.29
CA LEU A 99 -6.88 5.23 16.27
C LEU A 99 -6.56 5.70 14.84
N MET A 100 -6.73 4.82 13.85
CA MET A 100 -6.49 5.03 12.42
C MET A 100 -7.62 4.46 11.57
N LEU A 101 -7.70 4.80 10.29
CA LEU A 101 -8.74 4.33 9.36
C LEU A 101 -8.93 2.79 9.35
N ARG A 102 -7.83 2.05 9.50
CA ARG A 102 -7.83 0.59 9.52
C ARG A 102 -7.98 0.00 10.93
N GLY A 103 -8.37 0.82 11.91
CA GLY A 103 -8.44 0.45 13.32
C GLY A 103 -7.09 0.58 14.02
N ASN A 104 -6.93 -0.20 15.08
CA ASN A 104 -5.77 -0.13 15.94
C ASN A 104 -4.76 -1.21 15.54
N PRO A 105 -3.56 -0.83 15.00
CA PRO A 105 -2.64 -1.82 14.43
C PRO A 105 -1.98 -2.69 15.51
N TRP A 106 -2.02 -4.01 15.29
CA TRP A 106 -1.29 -4.98 16.07
C TRP A 106 0.22 -4.87 15.88
N THR A 107 0.98 -5.14 16.91
CA THR A 107 2.45 -5.14 16.89
C THR A 107 3.00 -6.22 17.83
N SER A 108 4.07 -6.91 17.44
CA SER A 108 4.80 -7.82 18.32
C SER A 108 5.66 -7.11 19.38
N LYS A 109 5.78 -5.77 19.29
CA LYS A 109 6.60 -4.97 20.20
C LYS A 109 5.74 -4.27 21.24
N ARG A 110 5.69 -4.81 22.49
CA ARG A 110 4.93 -4.22 23.60
C ARG A 110 5.31 -2.78 23.89
N ASN A 111 6.60 -2.43 23.79
CA ASN A 111 7.07 -1.06 24.00
C ASN A 111 6.49 -0.06 22.98
N LEU A 112 6.21 -0.50 21.75
CA LEU A 112 5.59 0.34 20.72
C LEU A 112 4.09 0.55 21.01
N ALA A 113 3.39 -0.49 21.47
CA ALA A 113 2.02 -0.34 21.95
C ALA A 113 1.97 0.60 23.17
N GLY A 114 2.90 0.43 24.13
CA GLY A 114 3.01 1.32 25.30
C GLY A 114 3.25 2.79 24.94
N LYS A 115 4.12 3.07 23.97
CA LYS A 115 4.34 4.44 23.48
C LYS A 115 3.08 5.03 22.85
N ARG A 116 2.33 4.24 22.08
CA ARG A 116 1.06 4.68 21.50
C ARG A 116 0.00 4.94 22.55
N ALA A 117 -0.10 4.06 23.56
CA ALA A 117 -1.00 4.25 24.68
C ALA A 117 -0.65 5.54 25.47
N ALA A 118 0.62 5.77 25.75
CA ALA A 118 1.08 6.98 26.45
C ALA A 118 0.81 8.28 25.67
N GLU A 119 0.64 8.21 24.35
CA GLU A 119 0.28 9.38 23.51
C GLU A 119 -1.16 9.85 23.80
N TYR A 120 -2.06 8.94 24.24
CA TYR A 120 -3.49 9.20 24.45
C TYR A 120 -3.97 8.73 25.83
N PRO A 121 -3.50 9.33 26.95
CA PRO A 121 -3.95 8.95 28.28
C PRO A 121 -5.44 9.30 28.48
N PRO A 122 -6.19 8.53 29.29
CA PRO A 122 -7.58 8.85 29.65
C PRO A 122 -7.73 10.27 30.20
N GLY A 123 -8.79 10.96 29.80
CA GLY A 123 -9.05 12.37 30.14
C GLY A 123 -8.31 13.37 29.26
N LYS A 124 -7.41 12.96 28.37
CA LYS A 124 -6.73 13.86 27.46
C LYS A 124 -7.71 14.46 26.46
N LYS A 125 -7.74 15.78 26.35
CA LYS A 125 -8.42 16.51 25.28
C LYS A 125 -7.51 16.53 24.05
N THR A 126 -8.07 16.18 22.90
CA THR A 126 -7.39 16.15 21.60
C THR A 126 -8.40 16.42 20.48
N THR A 127 -8.02 16.24 19.24
CA THR A 127 -8.93 16.32 18.10
C THR A 127 -9.07 14.96 17.42
N CYS A 128 -10.25 14.68 16.89
CA CYS A 128 -10.50 13.55 16.01
C CYS A 128 -11.08 14.04 14.67
N ARG A 129 -11.01 13.22 13.66
CA ARG A 129 -11.61 13.47 12.33
C ARG A 129 -12.85 12.62 12.17
N VAL A 130 -13.98 13.25 11.93
CA VAL A 130 -15.28 12.58 11.78
C VAL A 130 -15.63 12.43 10.31
N ASN A 131 -16.04 11.23 9.92
CA ASN A 131 -16.53 10.98 8.57
C ASN A 131 -17.88 11.68 8.37
N PRO A 132 -18.01 12.68 7.48
CA PRO A 132 -19.27 13.40 7.33
C PRO A 132 -20.38 12.55 6.72
N ARG A 133 -20.07 11.43 6.07
CA ARG A 133 -21.05 10.48 5.50
C ARG A 133 -21.49 9.41 6.50
N ASP A 134 -20.69 9.17 7.52
CA ASP A 134 -20.93 8.20 8.58
C ASP A 134 -20.37 8.77 9.89
N PRO A 135 -21.17 9.61 10.59
CA PRO A 135 -20.70 10.31 11.78
C PRO A 135 -20.36 9.42 12.97
N ASP A 136 -20.76 8.15 12.97
CA ASP A 136 -20.33 7.17 13.97
C ASP A 136 -18.90 6.67 13.75
N PHE A 137 -18.32 6.97 12.58
CA PHE A 137 -16.95 6.65 12.26
C PHE A 137 -16.04 7.87 12.39
N ALA A 138 -15.21 7.87 13.43
CA ALA A 138 -14.20 8.89 13.68
C ALA A 138 -12.83 8.27 13.92
N VAL A 139 -11.75 9.00 13.61
CA VAL A 139 -10.38 8.56 13.78
C VAL A 139 -9.54 9.62 14.52
N LEU A 140 -8.67 9.20 15.41
CA LEU A 140 -7.77 10.10 16.13
C LEU A 140 -6.58 10.53 15.29
N LYS A 141 -6.06 9.65 14.43
CA LYS A 141 -4.86 9.91 13.64
C LYS A 141 -5.10 9.65 12.17
N PRO A 142 -4.85 10.62 11.29
CA PRO A 142 -4.96 10.39 9.86
C PRO A 142 -3.90 9.39 9.38
N ASP A 143 -4.27 8.52 8.46
CA ASP A 143 -3.36 7.57 7.84
C ASP A 143 -2.25 8.32 7.07
N SER A 144 -1.07 7.70 7.03
CA SER A 144 0.05 8.21 6.25
C SER A 144 -0.27 8.14 4.75
N ILE A 145 0.07 9.21 4.03
CA ILE A 145 0.06 9.25 2.57
C ILE A 145 1.33 8.68 1.95
N ALA A 146 2.29 8.24 2.77
CA ALA A 146 3.57 7.68 2.31
C ALA A 146 3.44 6.55 1.27
N PRO A 147 2.42 5.65 1.32
CA PRO A 147 2.22 4.67 0.27
C PRO A 147 2.06 5.26 -1.14
N GLY A 148 1.58 6.50 -1.26
CA GLY A 148 1.45 7.18 -2.55
C GLY A 148 2.79 7.46 -3.23
N TYR A 149 3.86 7.64 -2.47
CA TYR A 149 5.21 7.82 -3.03
C TYR A 149 5.81 6.53 -3.57
N SER A 150 5.34 5.37 -3.11
CA SER A 150 5.82 4.06 -3.56
C SER A 150 5.14 3.55 -4.83
N ILE A 151 4.18 4.28 -5.40
CA ILE A 151 3.42 3.89 -6.61
C ILE A 151 4.33 3.75 -7.85
N TRP A 152 5.47 4.43 -7.85
CA TRP A 152 6.44 4.36 -8.95
C TRP A 152 7.04 2.98 -9.13
N PHE A 153 7.25 2.24 -8.04
CA PHE A 153 7.84 0.90 -8.11
C PHE A 153 6.96 -0.09 -8.87
N PRO A 154 5.67 -0.32 -8.52
CA PRO A 154 4.81 -1.18 -9.32
C PRO A 154 4.51 -0.62 -10.72
N ALA A 155 4.54 0.69 -10.93
CA ALA A 155 4.38 1.29 -12.25
C ALA A 155 5.50 0.86 -13.23
N LEU A 156 6.71 0.63 -12.76
CA LEU A 156 7.81 0.09 -13.58
C LEU A 156 7.49 -1.30 -14.14
N PHE A 157 6.78 -2.14 -13.38
CA PHE A 157 6.35 -3.46 -13.86
C PHE A 157 5.29 -3.34 -14.96
N VAL A 158 4.40 -2.35 -14.86
CA VAL A 158 3.42 -2.07 -15.93
C VAL A 158 4.15 -1.65 -17.20
N ILE A 159 5.06 -0.68 -17.10
CA ILE A 159 5.83 -0.16 -18.25
C ILE A 159 6.70 -1.26 -18.87
N GLY A 160 7.43 -2.00 -18.05
CA GLY A 160 8.29 -3.10 -18.51
C GLY A 160 7.49 -4.24 -19.16
N GLY A 161 6.37 -4.63 -18.52
CA GLY A 161 5.47 -5.66 -19.06
C GLY A 161 4.86 -5.26 -20.40
N LEU A 162 4.36 -4.03 -20.51
CA LEU A 162 3.85 -3.49 -21.79
C LEU A 162 4.95 -3.40 -22.85
N GLY A 163 6.16 -3.01 -22.47
CA GLY A 163 7.32 -2.99 -23.36
C GLY A 163 7.63 -4.37 -23.95
N MET A 164 7.54 -5.42 -23.14
CA MET A 164 7.70 -6.82 -23.63
C MET A 164 6.59 -7.20 -24.60
N VAL A 165 5.34 -6.86 -24.32
CA VAL A 165 4.20 -7.13 -25.21
C VAL A 165 4.37 -6.41 -26.55
N VAL A 166 4.71 -5.13 -26.53
CA VAL A 166 4.94 -4.32 -27.73
C VAL A 166 6.08 -4.91 -28.57
N ARG A 167 7.20 -5.28 -27.92
CA ARG A 167 8.33 -5.90 -28.64
C ARG A 167 7.96 -7.26 -29.26
N ALA A 168 7.11 -8.03 -28.59
CA ALA A 168 6.62 -9.29 -29.15
C ALA A 168 5.67 -9.07 -30.34
N ALA A 169 4.92 -7.97 -30.37
CA ALA A 169 3.98 -7.63 -31.43
C ALA A 169 4.68 -7.02 -32.68
N LEU A 170 5.77 -6.29 -32.48
CA LEU A 170 6.49 -5.69 -33.60
C LEU A 170 7.18 -6.75 -34.47
N PRO A 171 6.95 -6.75 -35.80
CA PRO A 171 7.72 -7.57 -36.70
C PRO A 171 9.19 -7.18 -36.66
N GLY A 172 10.10 -8.14 -36.67
CA GLY A 172 11.52 -7.90 -36.78
C GLY A 172 11.78 -7.00 -37.98
N ARG A 173 12.34 -5.79 -37.76
CA ARG A 173 12.82 -4.98 -38.88
C ARG A 173 13.98 -5.75 -39.51
N ASP A 174 13.75 -6.31 -40.68
CA ASP A 174 14.83 -6.73 -41.56
C ASP A 174 15.62 -5.45 -41.91
N VAL A 175 16.83 -5.35 -41.40
CA VAL A 175 17.77 -4.30 -41.82
C VAL A 175 18.21 -4.73 -43.23
N PRO A 176 17.89 -3.98 -44.32
CA PRO A 176 18.38 -4.28 -45.63
C PRO A 176 19.92 -4.16 -45.61
N LYS A 177 20.57 -5.15 -46.25
CA LYS A 177 22.02 -5.22 -46.44
C LYS A 177 22.46 -4.16 -47.43
#